data_8ee73d76a4f4509a6d33ca867f0496cb
#
_entry.id   8ee73d76a4f4509a6d33ca867f0496cb
#
_cell.length_a   1.000
_cell.length_b   1.000
_cell.length_c   1.000
_cell.angle_alpha   90.00
_cell.angle_beta   90.00
_cell.angle_gamma   90.00
#
_symmetry.space_group_name_H-M   'P 1'
#
loop_
_entity.id
_entity.type
_entity.pdbx_description
1 polymer ?
#
loop_
_entity_poly.entity_id
_entity_poly.type
_entity_poly.pdbx_seq_one_letter_code
_entity_poly.pdbx_strand_id
1 'polypeptide(L)'
;HYRNNKLIGLSMDPYLTKNLVEKGAMYVDTNTLFSKLRRFTATVLIIIFGVLLFLYSRNRKRPRLSETGFRFNRVHYPLSKNELMVLNLILYNKRVESKLILKKIYDPQLSVAQNNRKKTEAVESLNKKVSSVMGVKNFINSKKSLKDQRLLIYYSNFRSDFVL
;
A
#
# COMPACT_ATOMS: atom_id res chain seq x y z
N HIS A 1 30.16 35.01 -28.74
CA HIS A 1 31.39 35.84 -28.64
C HIS A 1 32.61 35.05 -28.08
N TYR A 2 32.45 33.91 -27.46
CA TYR A 2 33.56 33.12 -26.93
C TYR A 2 34.19 32.13 -27.93
N ARG A 3 33.61 32.01 -29.13
CA ARG A 3 34.08 30.99 -30.12
C ARG A 3 35.35 31.37 -30.88
N ASN A 4 35.57 32.65 -31.08
CA ASN A 4 36.64 33.06 -31.99
C ASN A 4 38.01 33.26 -31.34
N ASN A 5 38.06 33.51 -30.03
CA ASN A 5 39.32 33.82 -29.37
C ASN A 5 40.18 32.60 -29.00
N LYS A 6 39.58 31.41 -28.95
CA LYS A 6 40.36 30.16 -28.63
C LYS A 6 41.02 29.53 -29.84
N LEU A 7 40.53 29.82 -31.03
CA LEU A 7 41.11 29.24 -32.26
C LEU A 7 42.34 30.00 -32.75
N ILE A 8 42.46 31.28 -32.45
CA ILE A 8 43.56 32.14 -32.93
C ILE A 8 44.88 31.79 -32.25
N GLY A 9 44.85 31.38 -30.97
CA GLY A 9 46.06 31.01 -30.26
C GLY A 9 46.63 29.62 -30.61
N LEU A 10 45.81 28.77 -31.22
CA LEU A 10 46.21 27.38 -31.58
C LEU A 10 46.69 27.24 -33.03
N SER A 11 46.47 28.25 -33.86
CA SER A 11 46.84 28.20 -35.29
C SER A 11 48.30 28.51 -35.55
N MET A 12 49.07 28.89 -34.54
CA MET A 12 50.47 29.26 -34.71
C MET A 12 51.48 28.12 -34.53
N ASP A 13 51.07 27.00 -33.98
CA ASP A 13 51.99 25.86 -33.79
C ASP A 13 51.47 24.62 -34.53
N PRO A 14 52.07 24.27 -35.70
CA PRO A 14 51.66 23.13 -36.50
C PRO A 14 51.89 21.77 -35.78
N TYR A 15 52.77 21.74 -34.79
CA TYR A 15 52.98 20.53 -33.97
C TYR A 15 51.86 20.31 -32.93
N LEU A 16 51.31 21.39 -32.40
CA LEU A 16 50.22 21.36 -31.49
C LEU A 16 48.91 20.95 -32.17
N THR A 17 48.68 21.46 -33.40
CA THR A 17 47.52 21.08 -34.19
C THR A 17 47.54 19.65 -34.65
N LYS A 18 48.70 19.10 -35.02
CA LYS A 18 48.84 17.68 -35.39
C LYS A 18 48.57 16.73 -34.21
N ASN A 19 49.10 17.05 -33.04
CA ASN A 19 48.85 16.27 -31.82
C ASN A 19 47.37 16.38 -31.33
N LEU A 20 46.72 17.49 -31.59
CA LEU A 20 45.28 17.67 -31.28
C LEU A 20 44.39 16.88 -32.24
N VAL A 21 44.78 16.78 -33.53
CA VAL A 21 44.04 15.98 -34.51
C VAL A 21 44.23 14.48 -34.25
N GLU A 22 45.43 14.01 -33.87
CA GLU A 22 45.63 12.62 -33.46
C GLU A 22 44.95 12.25 -32.12
N LYS A 23 44.78 13.23 -31.21
CA LYS A 23 44.01 13.09 -29.96
C LYS A 23 42.55 13.47 -30.09
N GLY A 24 42.07 13.78 -31.30
CA GLY A 24 40.74 14.28 -31.59
C GLY A 24 39.59 13.36 -31.14
N ALA A 25 39.89 12.10 -30.79
CA ALA A 25 38.94 11.19 -30.17
C ALA A 25 38.67 11.48 -28.67
N MET A 26 39.46 12.36 -28.05
CA MET A 26 39.35 12.66 -26.60
C MET A 26 38.69 13.97 -26.26
N TYR A 27 38.27 14.77 -27.24
CA TYR A 27 37.53 16.00 -26.98
C TYR A 27 36.04 15.65 -26.75
N VAL A 28 35.75 15.05 -25.63
CA VAL A 28 34.37 14.93 -25.18
C VAL A 28 33.92 16.32 -24.76
N ASP A 29 33.00 16.87 -25.52
CA ASP A 29 32.37 18.14 -25.17
C ASP A 29 31.70 17.98 -23.82
N THR A 30 32.34 18.49 -22.77
CA THR A 30 31.86 18.37 -21.38
C THR A 30 30.46 18.93 -21.22
N ASN A 31 30.05 19.92 -22.07
CA ASN A 31 28.69 20.43 -22.04
C ASN A 31 27.65 19.42 -22.49
N THR A 32 27.98 18.56 -23.44
CA THR A 32 27.06 17.46 -23.86
C THR A 32 26.94 16.37 -22.82
N LEU A 33 28.01 16.05 -22.12
CA LEU A 33 27.99 15.09 -21.00
C LEU A 33 27.19 15.64 -19.83
N PHE A 34 27.44 16.87 -19.41
CA PHE A 34 26.67 17.51 -18.33
C PHE A 34 25.19 17.63 -18.67
N SER A 35 24.83 17.95 -19.91
CA SER A 35 23.43 18.04 -20.33
C SER A 35 22.75 16.66 -20.31
N LYS A 36 23.45 15.60 -20.76
CA LYS A 36 22.93 14.21 -20.70
C LYS A 36 22.77 13.74 -19.26
N LEU A 37 23.78 14.00 -18.41
CA LEU A 37 23.73 13.64 -16.99
C LEU A 37 22.58 14.36 -16.28
N ARG A 38 22.40 15.66 -16.54
CA ARG A 38 21.29 16.45 -15.97
C ARG A 38 19.91 15.92 -16.40
N ARG A 39 19.76 15.52 -17.66
CA ARG A 39 18.51 14.91 -18.15
C ARG A 39 18.27 13.56 -17.48
N PHE A 40 19.31 12.74 -17.37
CA PHE A 40 19.22 11.44 -16.71
C PHE A 40 18.82 11.59 -15.23
N THR A 41 19.49 12.47 -14.49
CA THR A 41 19.15 12.72 -13.06
C THR A 41 17.74 13.28 -12.90
N ALA A 42 17.30 14.18 -13.77
CA ALA A 42 15.93 14.70 -13.76
C ALA A 42 14.89 13.58 -14.00
N THR A 43 15.16 12.69 -14.97
CA THR A 43 14.27 11.56 -15.24
C THR A 43 14.18 10.61 -14.06
N VAL A 44 15.30 10.27 -13.43
CA VAL A 44 15.34 9.42 -12.25
C VAL A 44 14.56 10.04 -11.08
N LEU A 45 14.73 11.35 -10.84
CA LEU A 45 13.99 12.06 -9.80
C LEU A 45 12.47 12.06 -10.06
N ILE A 46 12.04 12.24 -11.31
CA ILE A 46 10.61 12.17 -11.67
C ILE A 46 10.04 10.77 -11.39
N ILE A 47 10.78 9.71 -11.74
CA ILE A 47 10.36 8.33 -11.47
C ILE A 47 10.25 8.09 -9.97
N ILE A 48 11.27 8.48 -9.18
CA ILE A 48 11.26 8.34 -7.72
C ILE A 48 10.07 9.09 -7.12
N PHE A 49 9.83 10.32 -7.54
CA PHE A 49 8.71 11.12 -7.08
C PHE A 49 7.35 10.49 -7.44
N GLY A 50 7.22 9.96 -8.66
CA GLY A 50 6.03 9.22 -9.09
C GLY A 50 5.77 7.97 -8.23
N VAL A 51 6.82 7.20 -7.95
CA VAL A 51 6.71 6.03 -7.05
C VAL A 51 6.32 6.43 -5.64
N LEU A 52 6.93 7.49 -5.09
CA LEU A 52 6.59 8.01 -3.76
C LEU A 52 5.14 8.49 -3.69
N LEU A 53 4.66 9.22 -4.69
CA LEU A 53 3.25 9.65 -4.78
C LEU A 53 2.30 8.45 -4.88
N PHE A 54 2.65 7.43 -5.66
CA PHE A 54 1.88 6.21 -5.77
C PHE A 54 1.78 5.46 -4.43
N LEU A 55 2.91 5.26 -3.75
CA LEU A 55 2.96 4.63 -2.43
C LEU A 55 2.18 5.44 -1.38
N TYR A 56 2.32 6.75 -1.40
CA TYR A 56 1.58 7.65 -0.51
C TYR A 56 0.06 7.58 -0.74
N SER A 57 -0.36 7.61 -2.00
CA SER A 57 -1.77 7.46 -2.38
C SER A 57 -2.34 6.10 -1.95
N ARG A 58 -1.58 5.02 -2.16
CA ARG A 58 -1.95 3.67 -1.75
C ARG A 58 -2.10 3.55 -0.24
N ASN A 59 -1.19 4.13 0.54
CA ASN A 59 -1.25 4.10 2.00
C ASN A 59 -2.41 4.92 2.58
N ARG A 60 -2.82 6.00 1.91
CA ARG A 60 -3.99 6.80 2.32
C ARG A 60 -5.31 6.04 2.20
N LYS A 61 -5.40 5.11 1.26
CA LYS A 61 -6.60 4.31 1.00
C LYS A 61 -6.72 3.07 1.89
N ARG A 62 -5.78 2.85 2.81
CA ARG A 62 -5.84 1.70 3.71
C ARG A 62 -6.69 2.00 4.93
N PRO A 63 -7.63 1.11 5.28
CA PRO A 63 -8.38 1.24 6.53
C PRO A 63 -7.44 1.05 7.72
N ARG A 64 -7.62 1.86 8.76
CA ARG A 64 -6.86 1.78 10.01
C ARG A 64 -7.79 1.40 11.14
N LEU A 65 -7.36 0.43 11.94
CA LEU A 65 -8.08 0.07 13.15
C LEU A 65 -7.99 1.19 14.19
N SER A 66 -9.09 1.40 14.93
CA SER A 66 -9.20 2.35 16.03
C SER A 66 -9.86 1.66 17.21
N GLU A 67 -9.71 2.19 18.43
CA GLU A 67 -10.31 1.64 19.64
C GLU A 67 -11.84 1.55 19.60
N THR A 68 -12.48 2.44 18.86
CA THR A 68 -13.95 2.54 18.76
C THR A 68 -14.50 2.13 17.39
N GLY A 69 -13.64 1.62 16.48
CA GLY A 69 -14.07 1.28 15.14
C GLY A 69 -12.91 1.19 14.15
N PHE A 70 -13.10 1.71 12.95
CA PHE A 70 -12.04 1.84 11.95
C PHE A 70 -12.13 3.17 11.20
N ARG A 71 -11.00 3.62 10.68
CA ARG A 71 -10.91 4.83 9.84
C ARG A 71 -10.61 4.44 8.40
N PHE A 72 -11.36 5.01 7.48
CA PHE A 72 -11.13 4.84 6.05
C PHE A 72 -11.34 6.20 5.35
N ASN A 73 -10.43 6.58 4.47
CA ASN A 73 -10.44 7.89 3.79
C ASN A 73 -10.60 9.08 4.76
N ARG A 74 -9.97 9.03 5.94
CA ARG A 74 -10.05 10.03 7.03
C ARG A 74 -11.39 10.09 7.77
N VAL A 75 -12.38 9.32 7.36
CA VAL A 75 -13.67 9.21 8.04
C VAL A 75 -13.59 8.10 9.08
N HIS A 76 -14.11 8.36 10.28
CA HIS A 76 -14.21 7.36 11.35
C HIS A 76 -15.57 6.66 11.26
N TYR A 77 -15.54 5.35 11.27
CA TYR A 77 -16.73 4.48 11.26
C TYR A 77 -16.82 3.76 12.61
N PRO A 78 -17.75 4.16 13.47
CA PRO A 78 -17.91 3.54 14.78
C PRO A 78 -18.47 2.12 14.64
N LEU A 79 -17.95 1.23 15.46
CA LEU A 79 -18.40 -0.16 15.57
C LEU A 79 -18.92 -0.42 16.98
N SER A 80 -19.92 -1.28 17.11
CA SER A 80 -20.32 -1.80 18.41
C SER A 80 -19.20 -2.65 19.03
N LYS A 81 -19.22 -2.83 20.34
CA LYS A 81 -18.23 -3.65 21.06
C LYS A 81 -18.09 -5.06 20.45
N ASN A 82 -19.22 -5.68 20.08
CA ASN A 82 -19.21 -7.02 19.48
C ASN A 82 -18.64 -7.02 18.06
N GLU A 83 -19.00 -6.03 17.22
CA GLU A 83 -18.44 -5.87 15.88
C GLU A 83 -16.93 -5.64 15.92
N LEU A 84 -16.45 -4.83 16.87
CA LEU A 84 -15.02 -4.56 17.05
C LEU A 84 -14.27 -5.82 17.49
N MET A 85 -14.83 -6.63 18.39
CA MET A 85 -14.25 -7.91 18.77
C MET A 85 -14.15 -8.88 17.59
N VAL A 86 -15.19 -8.95 16.75
CA VAL A 86 -15.19 -9.78 15.52
C VAL A 86 -14.15 -9.28 14.54
N LEU A 87 -14.09 -7.96 14.31
CA LEU A 87 -13.10 -7.35 13.42
C LEU A 87 -11.68 -7.69 13.86
N ASN A 88 -11.36 -7.50 15.13
CA ASN A 88 -10.07 -7.82 15.70
C ASN A 88 -9.72 -9.31 15.50
N LEU A 89 -10.64 -10.22 15.79
CA LEU A 89 -10.40 -11.65 15.60
C LEU A 89 -10.06 -11.98 14.14
N ILE A 90 -10.77 -11.40 13.18
CA ILE A 90 -10.59 -11.64 11.74
C ILE A 90 -9.28 -11.01 11.23
N LEU A 91 -8.90 -9.84 11.74
CA LEU A 91 -7.67 -9.17 11.36
C LEU A 91 -6.42 -9.86 11.92
N TYR A 92 -6.48 -10.35 13.17
CA TYR A 92 -5.33 -11.03 13.79
C TYR A 92 -5.18 -12.48 13.34
N ASN A 93 -6.25 -13.15 12.88
CA ASN A 93 -6.22 -14.56 12.52
C ASN A 93 -6.59 -14.75 11.04
N LYS A 94 -5.83 -15.59 10.31
CA LYS A 94 -6.16 -15.94 8.92
C LYS A 94 -7.50 -16.66 8.77
N ARG A 95 -7.88 -17.41 9.79
CA ARG A 95 -9.13 -18.19 9.87
C ARG A 95 -9.62 -18.19 11.31
N VAL A 96 -10.90 -17.92 11.49
CA VAL A 96 -11.53 -17.84 12.80
C VAL A 96 -12.71 -18.82 12.85
N GLU A 97 -12.66 -19.73 13.78
CA GLU A 97 -13.78 -20.65 14.02
C GLU A 97 -14.96 -19.91 14.64
N SER A 98 -16.17 -20.29 14.23
CA SER A 98 -17.41 -19.77 14.79
C SER A 98 -17.48 -19.88 16.32
N LYS A 99 -16.93 -20.96 16.88
CA LYS A 99 -16.85 -21.17 18.34
C LYS A 99 -15.99 -20.10 19.04
N LEU A 100 -14.89 -19.68 18.40
CA LEU A 100 -14.01 -18.66 18.96
C LEU A 100 -14.68 -17.29 19.02
N ILE A 101 -15.41 -16.92 17.97
CA ILE A 101 -16.20 -15.69 17.95
C ILE A 101 -17.26 -15.75 19.05
N LEU A 102 -18.00 -16.86 19.13
CA LEU A 102 -19.02 -17.06 20.15
C LEU A 102 -18.43 -16.91 21.56
N LYS A 103 -17.29 -17.56 21.85
CA LYS A 103 -16.62 -17.46 23.15
C LYS A 103 -16.26 -16.01 23.54
N LYS A 104 -15.90 -15.17 22.57
CA LYS A 104 -15.51 -13.78 22.83
C LYS A 104 -16.68 -12.83 23.08
N ILE A 105 -17.84 -13.09 22.45
CA ILE A 105 -19.05 -12.26 22.59
C ILE A 105 -20.09 -12.88 23.54
N TYR A 106 -19.75 -14.03 24.13
CA TYR A 106 -20.66 -14.77 25.00
C TYR A 106 -21.12 -13.93 26.20
N ASP A 107 -22.40 -13.97 26.44
CA ASP A 107 -23.06 -13.30 27.54
C ASP A 107 -23.75 -14.37 28.41
N PRO A 108 -23.32 -14.56 29.65
CA PRO A 108 -23.88 -15.59 30.50
C PRO A 108 -25.35 -15.37 30.89
N GLN A 109 -25.85 -14.15 30.73
CA GLN A 109 -27.26 -13.82 31.01
C GLN A 109 -28.18 -14.21 29.85
N LEU A 110 -27.65 -14.57 28.70
CA LEU A 110 -28.40 -14.95 27.51
C LEU A 110 -28.40 -16.44 27.29
N SER A 111 -29.50 -16.99 26.75
CA SER A 111 -29.55 -18.36 26.29
C SER A 111 -28.54 -18.64 25.17
N VAL A 112 -28.21 -19.93 24.98
CA VAL A 112 -27.33 -20.36 23.88
C VAL A 112 -27.83 -19.89 22.50
N ALA A 113 -29.16 -19.97 22.30
CA ALA A 113 -29.78 -19.54 21.06
C ALA A 113 -29.62 -18.01 20.85
N GLN A 114 -29.84 -17.22 21.89
CA GLN A 114 -29.65 -15.76 21.85
C GLN A 114 -28.19 -15.38 21.62
N ASN A 115 -27.23 -16.04 22.26
CA ASN A 115 -25.81 -15.84 22.02
C ASN A 115 -25.40 -16.16 20.57
N ASN A 116 -25.95 -17.23 19.98
CA ASN A 116 -25.72 -17.55 18.58
C ASN A 116 -26.31 -16.48 17.64
N ARG A 117 -27.50 -15.98 17.92
CA ARG A 117 -28.11 -14.87 17.18
C ARG A 117 -27.26 -13.60 17.26
N LYS A 118 -26.86 -13.20 18.47
CA LYS A 118 -25.96 -12.05 18.74
C LYS A 118 -24.65 -12.15 17.94
N LYS A 119 -24.05 -13.37 17.86
CA LYS A 119 -22.86 -13.61 17.04
C LYS A 119 -23.15 -13.39 15.54
N THR A 120 -24.23 -13.96 15.03
CA THR A 120 -24.60 -13.85 13.60
C THR A 120 -24.86 -12.40 13.23
N GLU A 121 -25.64 -11.68 14.02
CA GLU A 121 -25.93 -10.25 13.84
C GLU A 121 -24.65 -9.41 13.86
N ALA A 122 -23.69 -9.68 14.78
CA ALA A 122 -22.44 -8.94 14.82
C ALA A 122 -21.56 -9.18 13.58
N VAL A 123 -21.50 -10.42 13.08
CA VAL A 123 -20.75 -10.76 11.86
C VAL A 123 -21.39 -10.13 10.61
N GLU A 124 -22.71 -10.23 10.47
CA GLU A 124 -23.43 -9.69 9.31
C GLU A 124 -23.40 -8.15 9.27
N SER A 125 -23.64 -7.51 10.42
CA SER A 125 -23.60 -6.05 10.55
C SER A 125 -22.20 -5.52 10.23
N LEU A 126 -21.15 -6.14 10.79
CA LEU A 126 -19.77 -5.79 10.49
C LEU A 126 -19.46 -6.00 9.00
N ASN A 127 -19.85 -7.16 8.43
CA ASN A 127 -19.63 -7.42 7.02
C ASN A 127 -20.30 -6.36 6.15
N LYS A 128 -21.54 -6.01 6.41
CA LYS A 128 -22.28 -4.99 5.69
C LYS A 128 -21.62 -3.60 5.80
N LYS A 129 -21.24 -3.18 7.01
CA LYS A 129 -20.57 -1.88 7.24
C LYS A 129 -19.23 -1.78 6.52
N VAL A 130 -18.35 -2.75 6.72
CA VAL A 130 -17.01 -2.71 6.12
C VAL A 130 -17.08 -2.88 4.61
N SER A 131 -17.93 -3.79 4.12
CA SER A 131 -18.10 -4.01 2.68
C SER A 131 -18.61 -2.76 1.95
N SER A 132 -19.59 -2.06 2.52
CA SER A 132 -20.13 -0.82 1.92
C SER A 132 -19.08 0.30 1.90
N VAL A 133 -18.29 0.44 2.96
CA VAL A 133 -17.27 1.50 3.07
C VAL A 133 -16.08 1.22 2.16
N MET A 134 -15.65 -0.03 2.05
CA MET A 134 -14.51 -0.43 1.21
C MET A 134 -14.90 -0.66 -0.25
N GLY A 135 -16.19 -0.69 -0.60
CA GLY A 135 -16.66 -0.98 -1.95
C GLY A 135 -16.43 -2.44 -2.37
N VAL A 136 -16.37 -3.38 -1.42
CA VAL A 136 -16.15 -4.80 -1.70
C VAL A 136 -17.45 -5.58 -1.52
N LYS A 137 -17.61 -6.67 -2.29
CA LYS A 137 -18.83 -7.48 -2.23
C LYS A 137 -19.05 -8.10 -0.84
N ASN A 138 -18.00 -8.71 -0.29
CA ASN A 138 -18.00 -9.28 1.06
C ASN A 138 -16.63 -9.10 1.70
N PHE A 139 -16.59 -8.47 2.86
CA PHE A 139 -15.37 -8.36 3.66
C PHE A 139 -15.11 -9.66 4.42
N ILE A 140 -16.17 -10.26 4.99
CA ILE A 140 -16.12 -11.53 5.71
C ILE A 140 -16.73 -12.61 4.83
N ASN A 141 -15.97 -13.66 4.60
CA ASN A 141 -16.43 -14.86 3.95
C ASN A 141 -16.50 -16.00 4.95
N SER A 142 -17.37 -16.96 4.72
CA SER A 142 -17.49 -18.16 5.57
C SER A 142 -17.42 -19.42 4.73
N LYS A 143 -16.85 -20.47 5.31
CA LYS A 143 -16.84 -21.82 4.73
C LYS A 143 -16.93 -22.86 5.81
N LYS A 144 -17.45 -24.03 5.47
CA LYS A 144 -17.44 -25.19 6.38
C LYS A 144 -16.01 -25.71 6.54
N SER A 145 -15.68 -26.15 7.74
CA SER A 145 -14.39 -26.79 8.02
C SER A 145 -14.26 -28.12 7.25
N LEU A 146 -13.06 -28.36 6.72
CA LEU A 146 -12.77 -29.66 6.08
C LEU A 146 -12.72 -30.82 7.08
N LYS A 147 -12.38 -30.53 8.36
CA LYS A 147 -12.30 -31.54 9.43
C LYS A 147 -13.64 -31.87 10.04
N ASP A 148 -14.53 -30.89 10.14
CA ASP A 148 -15.87 -31.05 10.71
C ASP A 148 -16.83 -30.09 9.98
N GLN A 149 -17.70 -30.65 9.16
CA GLN A 149 -18.66 -29.89 8.34
C GLN A 149 -19.67 -29.09 9.19
N ARG A 150 -19.80 -29.37 10.47
CA ARG A 150 -20.64 -28.61 11.41
C ARG A 150 -19.98 -27.31 11.86
N LEU A 151 -18.64 -27.19 11.69
CA LEU A 151 -17.89 -26.00 12.07
C LEU A 151 -17.82 -25.01 10.92
N LEU A 152 -18.28 -23.79 11.18
CA LEU A 152 -18.14 -22.67 10.26
C LEU A 152 -16.85 -21.90 10.57
N ILE A 153 -16.08 -21.63 9.53
CA ILE A 153 -14.85 -20.85 9.58
C ILE A 153 -15.07 -19.53 8.84
N TYR A 154 -14.76 -18.44 9.49
CA TYR A 154 -14.78 -17.09 8.93
C TYR A 154 -13.37 -16.66 8.54
N TYR A 155 -13.24 -15.92 7.45
CA TYR A 155 -11.98 -15.36 6.97
C TYR A 155 -12.22 -14.10 6.14
N SER A 156 -11.19 -13.27 6.00
CA SER A 156 -11.21 -12.11 5.10
C SER A 156 -10.02 -12.16 4.16
N ASN A 157 -10.28 -11.89 2.87
CA ASN A 157 -9.24 -11.72 1.85
C ASN A 157 -8.59 -10.33 1.93
N PHE A 158 -9.23 -9.39 2.63
CA PHE A 158 -8.81 -7.98 2.74
C PHE A 158 -8.06 -7.68 4.05
N ARG A 159 -7.63 -8.70 4.77
CA ARG A 159 -6.90 -8.55 6.03
C ARG A 159 -5.63 -7.72 5.88
N SER A 160 -4.86 -7.95 4.81
CA SER A 160 -3.61 -7.24 4.52
C SER A 160 -3.80 -5.76 4.17
N ASP A 161 -5.03 -5.35 3.87
CA ASP A 161 -5.34 -3.99 3.52
C ASP A 161 -5.50 -3.09 4.76
N PHE A 162 -5.80 -3.69 5.91
CA PHE A 162 -5.87 -2.98 7.18
C PHE A 162 -4.46 -2.67 7.72
N VAL A 163 -4.31 -1.46 8.24
CA VAL A 163 -3.16 -1.07 9.05
C VAL A 163 -3.57 -1.26 10.52
N LEU A 164 -2.91 -2.19 11.18
CA LEU A 164 -3.12 -2.53 12.60
C LEU A 164 -2.38 -1.55 13.48
#